data_9c52d303167651bd3cad5273b2e7dabf
#
_entry.id   9c52d303167651bd3cad5273b2e7dabf
#
_cell.length_a   1.000
_cell.length_b   1.000
_cell.length_c   1.000
_cell.angle_alpha   90.00
_cell.angle_beta   90.00
_cell.angle_gamma   90.00
#
_symmetry.space_group_name_H-M   'P 1'
#
loop_
_entity.id
_entity.type
_entity.pdbx_description
1 polymer ?
#
loop_
_entity_poly.entity_id
_entity_poly.type
_entity_poly.pdbx_seq_one_letter_code
_entity_poly.pdbx_strand_id
1 'polypeptide(L)'
;MKIKIALTICCFTAFAHSAWAAPEMFKDSKAMMEDHNDYPPENGSYKVLSKKPLHVQILPTIFKGDVERNIKYEANKAAVYAAYRVLFQTPANTIKVTVLPRELDVQTHKYTPAPKYAFTFSLSREKALKLSSQYAGIDNSDDLFQNDGYQWAESFRACCYSDRGNPGLAAFVQELKNSR
;
A
#
# COMPACT_ATOMS: atom_id res chain seq x y z
N MET A 1 47.52 8.80 -59.11
CA MET A 1 47.11 7.78 -58.08
C MET A 1 46.17 8.49 -57.04
N LYS A 2 44.87 8.35 -57.15
CA LYS A 2 43.90 9.03 -56.27
C LYS A 2 43.42 8.05 -55.19
N ILE A 3 43.80 8.30 -53.92
CA ILE A 3 43.42 7.52 -52.76
C ILE A 3 42.04 8.04 -52.29
N LYS A 4 40.99 7.17 -52.34
CA LYS A 4 39.69 7.47 -51.77
C LYS A 4 39.69 6.94 -50.33
N ILE A 5 39.61 7.83 -49.35
CA ILE A 5 39.39 7.49 -47.94
C ILE A 5 37.88 7.37 -47.72
N ALA A 6 37.41 6.16 -47.44
CA ALA A 6 36.04 5.90 -47.04
C ALA A 6 35.90 6.12 -45.51
N LEU A 7 35.13 7.11 -45.14
CA LEU A 7 34.84 7.43 -43.75
C LEU A 7 33.61 6.58 -43.31
N THR A 8 33.86 5.53 -42.52
CA THR A 8 32.78 4.70 -41.94
C THR A 8 32.30 5.37 -40.66
N ILE A 9 31.11 5.93 -40.70
CA ILE A 9 30.44 6.50 -39.51
C ILE A 9 29.75 5.35 -38.80
N CYS A 10 30.31 4.92 -37.63
CA CYS A 10 29.65 4.01 -36.71
C CYS A 10 28.62 4.80 -35.90
N CYS A 11 27.31 4.64 -36.22
CA CYS A 11 26.23 5.12 -35.38
C CYS A 11 26.10 4.21 -34.12
N PHE A 12 26.67 4.67 -33.02
CA PHE A 12 26.35 4.08 -31.70
C PHE A 12 24.93 4.53 -31.30
N THR A 13 23.93 3.66 -31.48
CA THR A 13 22.61 3.83 -30.86
C THR A 13 22.74 3.47 -29.39
N ALA A 14 22.87 4.47 -28.54
CA ALA A 14 22.75 4.32 -27.09
C ALA A 14 21.28 3.95 -26.77
N PHE A 15 21.01 2.68 -26.49
CA PHE A 15 19.77 2.27 -25.86
C PHE A 15 19.75 2.83 -24.44
N ALA A 16 19.03 3.93 -24.23
CA ALA A 16 18.69 4.41 -22.91
C ALA A 16 17.78 3.36 -22.25
N HIS A 17 18.35 2.49 -21.46
CA HIS A 17 17.58 1.65 -20.55
C HIS A 17 16.99 2.60 -19.50
N SER A 18 15.68 2.78 -19.52
CA SER A 18 14.95 3.42 -18.42
C SER A 18 15.17 2.53 -17.19
N ALA A 19 16.14 2.90 -16.34
CA ALA A 19 16.27 2.29 -15.03
C ALA A 19 14.99 2.64 -14.26
N TRP A 20 14.12 1.68 -14.06
CA TRP A 20 12.98 1.81 -13.17
C TRP A 20 13.54 1.99 -11.78
N ALA A 21 13.33 3.14 -11.18
CA ALA A 21 13.75 3.38 -9.82
C ALA A 21 12.94 2.47 -8.89
N ALA A 22 13.64 1.74 -8.02
CA ALA A 22 12.97 1.00 -6.96
C ALA A 22 12.15 1.96 -6.09
N PRO A 23 10.98 1.53 -5.55
CA PRO A 23 10.17 2.39 -4.71
C PRO A 23 10.97 2.88 -3.49
N GLU A 24 10.68 4.11 -3.06
CA GLU A 24 11.38 4.72 -1.93
C GLU A 24 11.23 3.88 -0.65
N MET A 25 12.36 3.63 0.02
CA MET A 25 12.42 2.89 1.28
C MET A 25 12.54 3.85 2.45
N PHE A 26 11.52 3.89 3.29
CA PHE A 26 11.47 4.71 4.51
C PHE A 26 12.13 4.00 5.69
N LYS A 27 12.71 4.77 6.62
CA LYS A 27 13.36 4.24 7.83
C LYS A 27 12.42 3.44 8.73
N ASP A 28 11.16 3.82 8.79
CA ASP A 28 10.10 3.17 9.57
C ASP A 28 8.69 3.54 9.05
N SER A 29 7.68 2.86 9.57
CA SER A 29 6.29 3.05 9.16
C SER A 29 5.71 4.43 9.50
N LYS A 30 6.24 5.11 10.53
CA LYS A 30 5.80 6.46 10.88
C LYS A 30 6.28 7.46 9.83
N ALA A 31 7.58 7.42 9.49
CA ALA A 31 8.15 8.28 8.45
C ALA A 31 7.43 8.09 7.09
N MET A 32 7.13 6.84 6.74
CA MET A 32 6.37 6.52 5.54
C MET A 32 4.96 7.15 5.56
N MET A 33 4.23 7.03 6.68
CA MET A 33 2.88 7.61 6.78
C MET A 33 2.89 9.14 6.81
N GLU A 34 3.93 9.76 7.35
CA GLU A 34 4.13 11.21 7.31
C GLU A 34 4.35 11.70 5.88
N ASP A 35 5.16 10.99 5.11
CA ASP A 35 5.47 11.34 3.72
C ASP A 35 4.26 11.17 2.79
N HIS A 36 3.61 10.01 2.84
CA HIS A 36 2.42 9.74 2.02
C HIS A 36 1.21 10.61 2.37
N ASN A 37 1.11 11.07 3.62
CA ASN A 37 0.06 11.97 4.12
C ASN A 37 -1.40 11.48 3.98
N ASP A 38 -1.64 10.22 3.66
CA ASP A 38 -2.99 9.64 3.59
C ASP A 38 -3.57 9.35 4.99
N TYR A 39 -2.69 8.93 5.91
CA TYR A 39 -3.02 8.67 7.32
C TYR A 39 -1.96 9.31 8.23
N PRO A 40 -1.91 10.65 8.30
CA PRO A 40 -0.85 11.33 9.01
C PRO A 40 -0.90 11.08 10.51
N PRO A 41 0.24 10.70 11.12
CA PRO A 41 0.31 10.39 12.55
C PRO A 41 -0.07 11.56 13.46
N GLU A 42 0.17 12.80 13.04
CA GLU A 42 -0.10 14.01 13.82
C GLU A 42 -1.59 14.25 14.08
N ASN A 43 -2.49 13.81 13.19
CA ASN A 43 -3.93 13.90 13.40
C ASN A 43 -4.50 12.64 14.08
N GLY A 44 -3.64 11.71 14.48
CA GLY A 44 -3.98 10.46 15.15
C GLY A 44 -4.62 9.40 14.25
N SER A 45 -4.59 9.55 12.91
CA SER A 45 -5.11 8.52 11.99
C SER A 45 -4.20 7.30 11.85
N TYR A 46 -2.94 7.42 12.29
CA TYR A 46 -1.99 6.31 12.38
C TYR A 46 -1.26 6.31 13.72
N LYS A 47 -1.08 5.12 14.30
CA LYS A 47 -0.37 4.93 15.58
C LYS A 47 0.48 3.67 15.54
N VAL A 48 1.71 3.75 16.04
CA VAL A 48 2.53 2.58 16.33
C VAL A 48 2.25 2.14 17.76
N LEU A 49 1.58 1.00 17.93
CA LEU A 49 1.20 0.44 19.24
C LEU A 49 2.37 -0.34 19.88
N SER A 50 3.19 -1.01 19.05
CA SER A 50 4.41 -1.71 19.46
C SER A 50 5.40 -1.72 18.30
N LYS A 51 6.71 -1.65 18.63
CA LYS A 51 7.78 -1.72 17.62
C LYS A 51 8.31 -3.15 17.42
N LYS A 52 8.20 -4.02 18.41
CA LYS A 52 8.72 -5.41 18.37
C LYS A 52 7.80 -6.33 19.18
N PRO A 53 6.99 -7.18 18.53
CA PRO A 53 6.69 -7.19 17.07
C PRO A 53 5.99 -5.90 16.64
N LEU A 54 6.17 -5.50 15.39
CA LEU A 54 5.54 -4.28 14.88
C LEU A 54 4.02 -4.43 14.88
N HIS A 55 3.35 -3.56 15.63
CA HIS A 55 1.89 -3.47 15.70
C HIS A 55 1.47 -2.02 15.47
N VAL A 56 0.67 -1.81 14.46
CA VAL A 56 0.16 -0.49 14.08
C VAL A 56 -1.36 -0.45 14.18
N GLN A 57 -1.89 0.73 14.42
CA GLN A 57 -3.31 1.01 14.33
C GLN A 57 -3.54 2.09 13.27
N ILE A 58 -4.50 1.83 12.37
CA ILE A 58 -4.93 2.78 11.36
C ILE A 58 -6.41 3.11 11.58
N LEU A 59 -6.74 4.40 11.49
CA LEU A 59 -8.05 4.94 11.82
C LEU A 59 -8.64 5.66 10.59
N PRO A 60 -9.21 4.91 9.62
CA PRO A 60 -9.89 5.52 8.49
C PRO A 60 -11.06 6.38 8.98
N THR A 61 -11.24 7.54 8.36
CA THR A 61 -12.34 8.43 8.66
C THR A 61 -13.58 8.00 7.91
N ILE A 62 -14.69 7.88 8.63
CA ILE A 62 -16.04 7.67 8.11
C ILE A 62 -16.93 8.82 8.58
N PHE A 63 -18.09 8.98 7.97
CA PHE A 63 -19.02 10.07 8.32
C PHE A 63 -20.26 9.54 9.02
N LYS A 64 -20.83 10.36 9.86
CA LYS A 64 -22.10 10.06 10.52
C LYS A 64 -23.20 9.82 9.48
N GLY A 65 -23.81 8.63 9.54
CA GLY A 65 -24.84 8.25 8.58
C GLY A 65 -24.33 7.49 7.35
N ASP A 66 -23.01 7.25 7.25
CA ASP A 66 -22.49 6.37 6.21
C ASP A 66 -23.14 5.00 6.26
N VAL A 67 -23.46 4.46 5.09
CA VAL A 67 -23.97 3.10 4.99
C VAL A 67 -22.87 2.07 5.31
N GLU A 68 -23.25 0.97 5.92
CA GLU A 68 -22.31 -0.06 6.40
C GLU A 68 -21.35 -0.55 5.33
N ARG A 69 -21.80 -0.65 4.08
CA ARG A 69 -20.96 -1.04 2.95
C ARG A 69 -19.79 -0.06 2.75
N ASN A 70 -20.03 1.24 2.81
CA ASN A 70 -18.99 2.25 2.65
C ASN A 70 -18.00 2.21 3.83
N ILE A 71 -18.51 2.05 5.05
CA ILE A 71 -17.67 1.90 6.24
C ILE A 71 -16.72 0.71 6.11
N LYS A 72 -17.26 -0.44 5.69
CA LYS A 72 -16.44 -1.64 5.44
C LYS A 72 -15.43 -1.45 4.31
N TYR A 73 -15.83 -0.75 3.26
CA TYR A 73 -14.94 -0.43 2.15
C TYR A 73 -13.76 0.40 2.60
N GLU A 74 -13.98 1.50 3.33
CA GLU A 74 -12.90 2.36 3.84
C GLU A 74 -12.00 1.63 4.87
N ALA A 75 -12.59 0.80 5.74
CA ALA A 75 -11.84 -0.04 6.66
C ALA A 75 -10.95 -1.06 5.92
N ASN A 76 -11.45 -1.69 4.88
CA ASN A 76 -10.70 -2.65 4.08
C ASN A 76 -9.57 -1.97 3.28
N LYS A 77 -9.82 -0.78 2.68
CA LYS A 77 -8.78 0.01 2.02
C LYS A 77 -7.65 0.35 2.98
N ALA A 78 -7.98 0.84 4.17
CA ALA A 78 -7.00 1.16 5.20
C ALA A 78 -6.17 -0.07 5.62
N ALA A 79 -6.78 -1.25 5.70
CA ALA A 79 -6.11 -2.50 6.01
C ALA A 79 -5.02 -2.85 4.98
N VAL A 80 -5.39 -2.85 3.69
CA VAL A 80 -4.46 -3.14 2.59
C VAL A 80 -3.38 -2.07 2.53
N TYR A 81 -3.76 -0.80 2.62
CA TYR A 81 -2.85 0.33 2.62
C TYR A 81 -1.76 0.17 3.70
N ALA A 82 -2.16 0.02 4.96
CA ALA A 82 -1.20 -0.10 6.06
C ALA A 82 -0.31 -1.34 5.92
N ALA A 83 -0.89 -2.51 5.61
CA ALA A 83 -0.13 -3.75 5.54
C ALA A 83 0.91 -3.72 4.42
N TYR A 84 0.49 -3.40 3.20
CA TYR A 84 1.36 -3.48 2.02
C TYR A 84 2.40 -2.38 2.00
N ARG A 85 2.03 -1.13 2.28
CA ARG A 85 3.03 -0.06 2.31
C ARG A 85 4.07 -0.28 3.39
N VAL A 86 3.67 -0.64 4.61
CA VAL A 86 4.64 -0.91 5.67
C VAL A 86 5.54 -2.09 5.32
N LEU A 87 5.00 -3.17 4.79
CA LEU A 87 5.81 -4.35 4.45
C LEU A 87 6.75 -4.11 3.26
N PHE A 88 6.41 -3.26 2.31
CA PHE A 88 7.19 -3.12 1.07
C PHE A 88 7.92 -1.79 0.91
N GLN A 89 7.61 -0.80 1.74
CA GLN A 89 8.31 0.48 1.74
C GLN A 89 9.06 0.77 3.06
N THR A 90 9.16 -0.22 3.97
CA THR A 90 9.98 -0.14 5.19
C THR A 90 10.74 -1.45 5.44
N PRO A 91 11.73 -1.50 6.33
CA PRO A 91 12.45 -2.73 6.66
C PRO A 91 11.63 -3.81 7.39
N ALA A 92 10.34 -3.59 7.67
CA ALA A 92 9.51 -4.54 8.39
C ALA A 92 9.26 -5.83 7.58
N ASN A 93 9.53 -7.01 8.17
CA ASN A 93 9.23 -8.31 7.55
C ASN A 93 7.87 -8.87 7.99
N THR A 94 7.34 -8.40 9.12
CA THR A 94 6.05 -8.79 9.65
C THR A 94 5.36 -7.57 10.24
N ILE A 95 4.04 -7.57 10.18
CA ILE A 95 3.22 -6.50 10.75
C ILE A 95 1.94 -7.09 11.37
N LYS A 96 1.52 -6.53 12.50
CA LYS A 96 0.16 -6.65 13.02
C LYS A 96 -0.56 -5.33 12.76
N VAL A 97 -1.71 -5.38 12.12
CA VAL A 97 -2.53 -4.21 11.79
C VAL A 97 -3.84 -4.27 12.55
N THR A 98 -4.15 -3.23 13.31
CA THR A 98 -5.49 -2.99 13.85
C THR A 98 -6.13 -1.86 13.05
N VAL A 99 -7.24 -2.15 12.39
CA VAL A 99 -8.10 -1.15 11.75
C VAL A 99 -9.18 -0.77 12.75
N LEU A 100 -9.28 0.53 13.05
CA LEU A 100 -10.32 1.09 13.92
C LEU A 100 -10.90 2.35 13.25
N PRO A 101 -11.99 2.24 12.48
CA PRO A 101 -12.62 3.42 11.89
C PRO A 101 -13.01 4.46 12.96
N ARG A 102 -12.93 5.74 12.58
CA ARG A 102 -13.38 6.85 13.42
C ARG A 102 -14.41 7.68 12.66
N GLU A 103 -15.53 7.93 13.29
CA GLU A 103 -16.61 8.76 12.75
C GLU A 103 -16.31 10.23 12.97
N LEU A 104 -16.35 11.02 11.88
CA LEU A 104 -16.26 12.47 11.93
C LEU A 104 -17.66 13.08 12.00
N ASP A 105 -17.92 13.80 13.06
CA ASP A 105 -19.05 14.73 13.12
C ASP A 105 -18.64 16.05 12.43
N VAL A 106 -19.22 16.31 11.26
CA VAL A 106 -18.87 17.47 10.42
C VAL A 106 -19.27 18.82 11.03
N GLN A 107 -20.22 18.81 11.98
CA GLN A 107 -20.67 20.04 12.64
C GLN A 107 -19.75 20.44 13.79
N THR A 108 -19.32 19.45 14.56
CA THR A 108 -18.48 19.67 15.74
C THR A 108 -17.00 19.46 15.49
N HIS A 109 -16.63 18.92 14.30
CA HIS A 109 -15.27 18.50 13.94
C HIS A 109 -14.65 17.50 14.92
N LYS A 110 -15.47 16.72 15.62
CA LYS A 110 -15.02 15.71 16.58
C LYS A 110 -15.00 14.33 15.95
N TYR A 111 -13.98 13.57 16.33
CA TYR A 111 -13.84 12.16 15.97
C TYR A 111 -14.30 11.25 17.11
N THR A 112 -15.10 10.24 16.79
CA THR A 112 -15.54 9.20 17.72
C THR A 112 -15.15 7.83 17.16
N PRO A 113 -14.45 6.96 17.93
CA PRO A 113 -14.15 5.60 17.46
C PRO A 113 -15.41 4.81 17.14
N ALA A 114 -15.35 3.98 16.07
CA ALA A 114 -16.42 3.08 15.66
C ALA A 114 -15.98 1.61 15.81
N PRO A 115 -15.89 1.07 17.06
CA PRO A 115 -15.30 -0.24 17.34
C PRO A 115 -16.08 -1.41 16.74
N LYS A 116 -17.36 -1.24 16.43
CA LYS A 116 -18.18 -2.25 15.74
C LYS A 116 -17.55 -2.72 14.41
N TYR A 117 -16.76 -1.85 13.76
CA TYR A 117 -16.14 -2.13 12.47
C TYR A 117 -14.64 -2.42 12.59
N ALA A 118 -14.14 -2.49 13.82
CA ALA A 118 -12.73 -2.76 14.06
C ALA A 118 -12.38 -4.23 13.80
N PHE A 119 -11.17 -4.44 13.29
CA PHE A 119 -10.58 -5.78 13.18
C PHE A 119 -9.06 -5.72 13.22
N THR A 120 -8.46 -6.88 13.49
CA THR A 120 -7.00 -7.02 13.60
C THR A 120 -6.55 -8.28 12.87
N PHE A 121 -5.41 -8.19 12.19
CA PHE A 121 -4.74 -9.32 11.55
C PHE A 121 -3.23 -9.16 11.60
N SER A 122 -2.50 -10.23 11.29
CA SER A 122 -1.04 -10.23 11.17
C SER A 122 -0.67 -10.73 9.79
N LEU A 123 0.39 -10.18 9.21
CA LEU A 123 0.84 -10.51 7.86
C LEU A 123 2.37 -10.47 7.79
N SER A 124 2.98 -11.44 7.11
CA SER A 124 4.39 -11.39 6.73
C SER A 124 4.57 -10.85 5.32
N ARG A 125 5.76 -10.29 5.03
CA ARG A 125 6.13 -9.82 3.70
C ARG A 125 6.03 -10.96 2.67
N GLU A 126 6.52 -12.14 3.01
CA GLU A 126 6.45 -13.34 2.16
C GLU A 126 4.99 -13.68 1.79
N LYS A 127 4.10 -13.74 2.78
CA LYS A 127 2.68 -14.05 2.54
C LYS A 127 2.00 -12.94 1.74
N ALA A 128 2.31 -11.67 2.01
CA ALA A 128 1.79 -10.55 1.25
C ALA A 128 2.19 -10.64 -0.23
N LEU A 129 3.47 -10.93 -0.51
CA LEU A 129 3.96 -11.09 -1.88
C LEU A 129 3.30 -12.29 -2.58
N LYS A 130 3.12 -13.42 -1.88
CA LYS A 130 2.41 -14.59 -2.42
C LYS A 130 0.98 -14.26 -2.81
N LEU A 131 0.26 -13.46 -2.02
CA LEU A 131 -1.10 -13.02 -2.37
C LEU A 131 -1.10 -12.04 -3.56
N SER A 132 -0.10 -11.16 -3.66
CA SER A 132 0.08 -10.29 -4.82
C SER A 132 0.35 -11.08 -6.10
N SER A 133 1.20 -12.11 -6.03
CA SER A 133 1.46 -13.03 -7.13
C SER A 133 0.17 -13.73 -7.57
N GLN A 134 -0.54 -14.31 -6.61
CA GLN A 134 -1.78 -15.07 -6.87
C GLN A 134 -2.88 -14.25 -7.55
N TYR A 135 -3.08 -12.99 -7.15
CA TYR A 135 -4.24 -12.19 -7.57
C TYR A 135 -3.90 -11.07 -8.54
N ALA A 136 -2.69 -10.56 -8.51
CA ALA A 136 -2.24 -9.46 -9.38
C ALA A 136 -1.15 -9.87 -10.38
N GLY A 137 -0.60 -11.09 -10.28
CA GLY A 137 0.54 -11.53 -11.11
C GLY A 137 1.84 -10.77 -10.77
N ILE A 138 1.98 -10.30 -9.52
CA ILE A 138 3.14 -9.53 -9.07
C ILE A 138 4.02 -10.42 -8.18
N ASP A 139 5.16 -10.85 -8.72
CA ASP A 139 6.12 -11.73 -8.04
C ASP A 139 7.27 -10.97 -7.39
N ASN A 140 7.49 -9.71 -7.78
CA ASN A 140 8.53 -8.85 -7.23
C ASN A 140 7.90 -7.67 -6.49
N SER A 141 8.41 -7.36 -5.31
CA SER A 141 7.92 -6.24 -4.48
C SER A 141 8.02 -4.88 -5.16
N ASP A 142 9.01 -4.68 -6.01
CA ASP A 142 9.24 -3.42 -6.70
C ASP A 142 8.15 -3.13 -7.73
N ASP A 143 7.45 -4.17 -8.20
CA ASP A 143 6.35 -4.06 -9.16
C ASP A 143 4.99 -3.78 -8.49
N LEU A 144 4.92 -3.71 -7.15
CA LEU A 144 3.69 -3.39 -6.41
C LEU A 144 3.25 -1.93 -6.54
N PHE A 145 4.21 -1.06 -6.86
CA PHE A 145 3.98 0.37 -6.97
C PHE A 145 4.37 0.88 -8.36
N GLN A 146 3.79 2.00 -8.76
CA GLN A 146 4.28 2.74 -9.92
C GLN A 146 5.63 3.40 -9.60
N ASN A 147 6.29 3.93 -10.61
CA ASN A 147 7.66 4.47 -10.53
C ASN A 147 7.88 5.54 -9.47
N ASP A 148 6.82 6.24 -9.06
CA ASP A 148 6.86 7.26 -8.01
C ASP A 148 6.75 6.68 -6.59
N GLY A 149 6.43 5.38 -6.45
CA GLY A 149 6.20 4.73 -5.16
C GLY A 149 4.89 5.11 -4.47
N TYR A 150 4.16 6.12 -4.96
CA TYR A 150 2.92 6.60 -4.34
C TYR A 150 1.67 5.87 -4.82
N GLN A 151 1.66 5.47 -6.07
CA GLN A 151 0.51 4.78 -6.66
C GLN A 151 0.71 3.27 -6.68
N TRP A 152 -0.37 2.52 -6.50
CA TRP A 152 -0.37 1.08 -6.72
C TRP A 152 -0.17 0.75 -8.18
N ALA A 153 0.53 -0.35 -8.47
CA ALA A 153 0.50 -0.96 -9.79
C ALA A 153 -0.95 -1.21 -10.23
N GLU A 154 -1.23 -1.02 -11.51
CA GLU A 154 -2.60 -1.09 -12.03
C GLU A 154 -3.25 -2.46 -11.76
N SER A 155 -2.50 -3.57 -11.94
CA SER A 155 -2.99 -4.92 -11.67
C SER A 155 -3.37 -5.10 -10.19
N PHE A 156 -2.53 -4.61 -9.25
CA PHE A 156 -2.82 -4.67 -7.81
C PHE A 156 -4.01 -3.78 -7.44
N ARG A 157 -4.07 -2.58 -7.98
CA ARG A 157 -5.19 -1.66 -7.79
C ARG A 157 -6.50 -2.25 -8.27
N ALA A 158 -6.49 -2.86 -9.45
CA ALA A 158 -7.69 -3.43 -10.07
C ALA A 158 -8.20 -4.66 -9.31
N CYS A 159 -7.32 -5.60 -8.90
CA CYS A 159 -7.75 -6.85 -8.24
C CYS A 159 -8.09 -6.68 -6.76
N CYS A 160 -7.27 -5.89 -6.04
CA CYS A 160 -7.07 -6.07 -4.61
C CYS A 160 -7.32 -4.78 -3.80
N TYR A 161 -7.41 -3.63 -4.48
CA TYR A 161 -7.68 -2.33 -3.87
C TYR A 161 -8.97 -1.67 -4.38
N SER A 162 -9.81 -2.47 -5.06
CA SER A 162 -11.11 -2.09 -5.59
C SER A 162 -12.11 -3.23 -5.43
N ASP A 163 -13.36 -2.94 -5.08
CA ASP A 163 -14.43 -3.95 -5.00
C ASP A 163 -14.89 -4.49 -6.37
N ARG A 164 -14.46 -3.83 -7.46
CA ARG A 164 -14.80 -4.26 -8.84
C ARG A 164 -13.87 -5.32 -9.40
N GLY A 165 -12.79 -5.66 -8.65
CA GLY A 165 -11.78 -6.62 -9.09
C GLY A 165 -12.13 -8.07 -8.79
N ASN A 166 -11.20 -8.95 -9.15
CA ASN A 166 -11.20 -10.36 -8.78
C ASN A 166 -9.86 -10.66 -8.07
N PRO A 167 -9.87 -10.92 -6.73
CA PRO A 167 -11.02 -11.31 -5.91
C PRO A 167 -11.89 -10.14 -5.45
N GLY A 168 -11.47 -8.89 -5.63
CA GLY A 168 -12.08 -7.69 -5.05
C GLY A 168 -11.57 -7.41 -3.64
N LEU A 169 -11.60 -6.14 -3.23
CA LEU A 169 -11.03 -5.65 -1.98
C LEU A 169 -11.55 -6.41 -0.74
N ALA A 170 -12.87 -6.62 -0.66
CA ALA A 170 -13.47 -7.30 0.50
C ALA A 170 -12.99 -8.75 0.64
N ALA A 171 -12.95 -9.51 -0.45
CA ALA A 171 -12.45 -10.89 -0.45
C ALA A 171 -10.95 -10.94 -0.18
N PHE A 172 -10.17 -10.03 -0.79
CA PHE A 172 -8.74 -9.93 -0.56
C PHE A 172 -8.41 -9.69 0.92
N VAL A 173 -9.14 -8.80 1.60
CA VAL A 173 -8.94 -8.56 3.04
C VAL A 173 -9.31 -9.80 3.89
N GLN A 174 -10.26 -10.63 3.47
CA GLN A 174 -10.50 -11.91 4.16
C GLN A 174 -9.29 -12.85 4.04
N GLU A 175 -8.62 -12.90 2.88
CA GLU A 175 -7.36 -13.66 2.72
C GLU A 175 -6.25 -13.13 3.64
N LEU A 176 -6.14 -11.80 3.81
CA LEU A 176 -5.19 -11.22 4.77
C LEU A 176 -5.48 -11.63 6.22
N LYS A 177 -6.76 -11.68 6.62
CA LYS A 177 -7.18 -12.08 7.97
C LYS A 177 -6.94 -13.57 8.24
N ASN A 178 -7.07 -14.41 7.22
CA ASN A 178 -6.87 -15.86 7.31
C ASN A 178 -5.39 -16.26 7.21
N SER A 179 -4.50 -15.30 6.96
CA SER A 179 -3.05 -15.50 6.79
C SER A 179 -2.36 -15.61 8.16
N ARG A 180 -2.57 -16.74 8.87
CA ARG A 180 -1.82 -17.08 10.09
C ARG A 180 -0.61 -17.93 9.76
#